data_5372706f243d33b272fb17a4b245f3f8
#
_entry.id   5372706f243d33b272fb17a4b245f3f8
#
_cell.length_a   1.000
_cell.length_b   1.000
_cell.length_c   1.000
_cell.angle_alpha   90.00
_cell.angle_beta   90.00
_cell.angle_gamma   90.00
#
_symmetry.space_group_name_H-M   'P 1'
#
loop_
_entity.id
_entity.type
_entity.pdbx_description
1 polymer ?
#
loop_
_entity_poly.entity_id
_entity_poly.type
_entity_poly.pdbx_seq_one_letter_code
_entity_poly.pdbx_strand_id
1 'polypeptide(L)'
;MASDVVVGFVGLGTMGGRMATNLLKAGYKVVVHDLHRQSAGHHLQAGAEWAETPRALAEKSDVIFSSLPEPADVERVALGADGLIEGVRKGAVYFDLSTNAQSVVKKIHEAFAEKGAEMLDAPVSGGPSGAASRKMAIWVGGDRAAYDRHKTVLDAMADRPAYIGPIGTATVAKLVHNMSGYAITCALAETFTMGVKAGMDPVALWEAVRQGVGGRRLTFDGLLDQFLPGKYDPPNFALKLATKDVKLATELGRELGVPMRICNLAYAEMREACNRGWEGRDSRAVMLLEQERAGVKIAADPERVKQAAERAKSG
;
A
#
# COMPACT_ATOMS: atom_id res chain seq x y z
N MET A 1 -28.90 10.06 0.63
CA MET A 1 -29.46 9.95 -0.74
C MET A 1 -28.38 9.24 -1.56
N ALA A 2 -28.72 8.17 -2.30
CA ALA A 2 -27.77 7.52 -3.19
C ALA A 2 -27.28 8.57 -4.21
N SER A 3 -25.96 8.67 -4.35
CA SER A 3 -25.34 9.54 -5.36
C SER A 3 -25.62 8.97 -6.75
N ASP A 4 -26.02 9.83 -7.70
CA ASP A 4 -26.16 9.39 -9.11
C ASP A 4 -24.80 9.05 -9.77
N VAL A 5 -23.70 9.31 -9.05
CA VAL A 5 -22.32 9.02 -9.50
C VAL A 5 -22.11 7.51 -9.61
N VAL A 6 -21.71 7.08 -10.78
CA VAL A 6 -21.26 5.70 -11.05
C VAL A 6 -19.76 5.60 -10.83
N VAL A 7 -19.34 4.67 -9.99
CA VAL A 7 -17.94 4.47 -9.62
C VAL A 7 -17.39 3.22 -10.31
N GLY A 8 -16.35 3.37 -11.13
CA GLY A 8 -15.57 2.26 -11.68
C GLY A 8 -14.44 1.86 -10.74
N PHE A 9 -14.20 0.56 -10.55
CA PHE A 9 -13.09 0.09 -9.73
C PHE A 9 -12.33 -1.05 -10.42
N VAL A 10 -11.05 -0.82 -10.73
CA VAL A 10 -10.16 -1.80 -11.36
C VAL A 10 -9.16 -2.36 -10.34
N GLY A 11 -9.07 -3.69 -10.29
CA GLY A 11 -8.20 -4.38 -9.37
C GLY A 11 -8.88 -4.70 -8.03
N LEU A 12 -9.33 -5.95 -7.88
CA LEU A 12 -10.09 -6.44 -6.73
C LEU A 12 -9.24 -7.34 -5.79
N GLY A 13 -7.94 -7.12 -5.80
CA GLY A 13 -7.01 -7.80 -4.90
C GLY A 13 -7.21 -7.43 -3.43
N THR A 14 -6.20 -7.73 -2.61
CA THR A 14 -6.24 -7.58 -1.14
C THR A 14 -6.67 -6.19 -0.66
N MET A 15 -6.25 -5.13 -1.34
CA MET A 15 -6.62 -3.74 -0.99
C MET A 15 -7.87 -3.30 -1.75
N GLY A 16 -7.84 -3.40 -3.08
CA GLY A 16 -8.88 -2.86 -3.95
C GLY A 16 -10.25 -3.48 -3.71
N GLY A 17 -10.34 -4.81 -3.53
CA GLY A 17 -11.61 -5.47 -3.23
C GLY A 17 -12.26 -4.96 -1.94
N ARG A 18 -11.49 -4.65 -0.90
CA ARG A 18 -12.02 -4.08 0.35
C ARG A 18 -12.53 -2.65 0.16
N MET A 19 -11.80 -1.85 -0.61
CA MET A 19 -12.21 -0.48 -0.93
C MET A 19 -13.47 -0.46 -1.80
N ALA A 20 -13.56 -1.30 -2.84
CA ALA A 20 -14.75 -1.47 -3.65
C ALA A 20 -15.97 -1.93 -2.82
N THR A 21 -15.76 -2.84 -1.85
CA THR A 21 -16.80 -3.24 -0.89
C THR A 21 -17.31 -2.06 -0.05
N ASN A 22 -16.43 -1.16 0.37
CA ASN A 22 -16.84 0.01 1.15
C ASN A 22 -17.67 0.99 0.32
N LEU A 23 -17.38 1.16 -0.98
CA LEU A 23 -18.21 1.95 -1.90
C LEU A 23 -19.60 1.37 -2.06
N LEU A 24 -19.71 0.04 -2.23
CA LEU A 24 -21.02 -0.65 -2.28
C LEU A 24 -21.82 -0.45 -0.98
N LYS A 25 -21.16 -0.61 0.19
CA LYS A 25 -21.78 -0.38 1.49
C LYS A 25 -22.23 1.07 1.70
N ALA A 26 -21.56 2.02 1.09
CA ALA A 26 -21.95 3.43 1.10
C ALA A 26 -23.09 3.77 0.14
N GLY A 27 -23.56 2.79 -0.66
CA GLY A 27 -24.72 2.94 -1.56
C GLY A 27 -24.35 3.47 -2.95
N TYR A 28 -23.07 3.48 -3.33
CA TYR A 28 -22.67 3.84 -4.70
C TYR A 28 -23.01 2.72 -5.69
N LYS A 29 -23.37 3.11 -6.90
CA LYS A 29 -23.37 2.19 -8.06
C LYS A 29 -21.92 1.91 -8.44
N VAL A 30 -21.49 0.65 -8.37
CA VAL A 30 -20.09 0.27 -8.62
C VAL A 30 -20.00 -0.67 -9.81
N VAL A 31 -19.16 -0.32 -10.76
CA VAL A 31 -18.75 -1.18 -11.89
C VAL A 31 -17.34 -1.68 -11.58
N VAL A 32 -17.11 -2.99 -11.68
CA VAL A 32 -15.84 -3.60 -11.31
C VAL A 32 -15.19 -4.34 -12.46
N HIS A 33 -13.85 -4.33 -12.48
CA HIS A 33 -13.04 -5.11 -13.38
C HIS A 33 -11.80 -5.66 -12.66
N ASP A 34 -11.41 -6.89 -12.99
CA ASP A 34 -10.17 -7.54 -12.58
C ASP A 34 -9.74 -8.52 -13.67
N LEU A 35 -8.45 -8.85 -13.76
CA LEU A 35 -7.96 -9.90 -14.66
C LEU A 35 -8.64 -11.25 -14.38
N HIS A 36 -8.99 -11.51 -13.14
CA HIS A 36 -9.63 -12.72 -12.67
C HIS A 36 -11.07 -12.43 -12.24
N ARG A 37 -12.05 -12.73 -13.12
CA ARG A 37 -13.48 -12.48 -12.84
C ARG A 37 -13.94 -13.09 -11.51
N GLN A 38 -13.35 -14.18 -11.08
CA GLN A 38 -13.66 -14.80 -9.78
C GLN A 38 -13.38 -13.88 -8.60
N SER A 39 -12.45 -12.93 -8.71
CA SER A 39 -12.18 -11.92 -7.67
C SER A 39 -13.38 -10.98 -7.44
N ALA A 40 -14.27 -10.87 -8.42
CA ALA A 40 -15.47 -10.04 -8.33
C ALA A 40 -16.67 -10.75 -7.67
N GLY A 41 -16.63 -12.06 -7.42
CA GLY A 41 -17.80 -12.85 -7.01
C GLY A 41 -18.60 -12.26 -5.85
N HIS A 42 -17.94 -11.88 -4.79
CA HIS A 42 -18.57 -11.23 -3.63
C HIS A 42 -19.11 -9.82 -3.96
N HIS A 43 -18.44 -9.06 -4.82
CA HIS A 43 -18.89 -7.71 -5.21
C HIS A 43 -20.15 -7.77 -6.09
N LEU A 44 -20.21 -8.75 -7.01
CA LEU A 44 -21.39 -8.99 -7.86
C LEU A 44 -22.60 -9.41 -7.02
N GLN A 45 -22.40 -10.27 -6.01
CA GLN A 45 -23.44 -10.64 -5.06
C GLN A 45 -23.92 -9.43 -4.24
N ALA A 46 -23.05 -8.45 -3.99
CA ALA A 46 -23.37 -7.22 -3.29
C ALA A 46 -23.95 -6.11 -4.21
N GLY A 47 -24.20 -6.43 -5.50
CA GLY A 47 -24.86 -5.52 -6.45
C GLY A 47 -23.91 -4.72 -7.35
N ALA A 48 -22.61 -5.06 -7.41
CA ALA A 48 -21.71 -4.47 -8.40
C ALA A 48 -22.02 -5.00 -9.81
N GLU A 49 -21.73 -4.19 -10.82
CA GLU A 49 -21.77 -4.59 -12.23
C GLU A 49 -20.37 -5.03 -12.68
N TRP A 50 -20.27 -6.07 -13.50
CA TRP A 50 -19.03 -6.50 -14.11
C TRP A 50 -18.78 -5.78 -15.44
N ALA A 51 -17.55 -5.34 -15.68
CA ALA A 51 -17.07 -4.88 -16.98
C ALA A 51 -16.00 -5.85 -17.50
N GLU A 52 -16.09 -6.25 -18.77
CA GLU A 52 -15.15 -7.22 -19.35
C GLU A 52 -13.77 -6.61 -19.61
N THR A 53 -13.69 -5.30 -19.81
CA THR A 53 -12.44 -4.56 -20.04
C THR A 53 -12.39 -3.26 -19.22
N PRO A 54 -11.20 -2.71 -18.96
CA PRO A 54 -11.07 -1.35 -18.40
C PRO A 54 -11.79 -0.29 -19.22
N ARG A 55 -11.75 -0.38 -20.54
CA ARG A 55 -12.52 0.48 -21.46
C ARG A 55 -14.02 0.44 -21.16
N ALA A 56 -14.61 -0.76 -21.13
CA ALA A 56 -16.04 -0.92 -20.85
C ALA A 56 -16.44 -0.41 -19.45
N LEU A 57 -15.53 -0.50 -18.47
CA LEU A 57 -15.71 0.10 -17.15
C LEU A 57 -15.72 1.62 -17.24
N ALA A 58 -14.74 2.21 -17.95
CA ALA A 58 -14.62 3.66 -18.09
C ALA A 58 -15.82 4.29 -18.81
N GLU A 59 -16.36 3.62 -19.84
CA GLU A 59 -17.57 4.06 -20.59
C GLU A 59 -18.80 4.25 -19.67
N LYS A 60 -18.85 3.53 -18.56
CA LYS A 60 -19.99 3.55 -17.60
C LYS A 60 -19.75 4.43 -16.37
N SER A 61 -18.52 4.88 -16.15
CA SER A 61 -18.11 5.46 -14.86
C SER A 61 -17.92 6.97 -14.94
N ASP A 62 -18.29 7.68 -13.88
CA ASP A 62 -18.01 9.11 -13.68
C ASP A 62 -16.71 9.30 -12.90
N VAL A 63 -16.46 8.41 -11.93
CA VAL A 63 -15.27 8.36 -11.11
C VAL A 63 -14.66 6.98 -11.20
N ILE A 64 -13.38 6.88 -11.52
CA ILE A 64 -12.67 5.62 -11.72
C ILE A 64 -11.57 5.50 -10.69
N PHE A 65 -11.42 4.31 -10.10
CA PHE A 65 -10.32 3.95 -9.21
C PHE A 65 -9.56 2.74 -9.77
N SER A 66 -8.24 2.73 -9.53
CA SER A 66 -7.43 1.54 -9.72
C SER A 66 -6.64 1.20 -8.46
N SER A 67 -6.42 -0.09 -8.20
CA SER A 67 -5.56 -0.58 -7.13
C SER A 67 -4.80 -1.82 -7.61
N LEU A 68 -3.64 -1.59 -8.20
CA LEU A 68 -2.88 -2.55 -8.99
C LEU A 68 -1.47 -2.76 -8.41
N PRO A 69 -0.83 -3.93 -8.64
CA PRO A 69 0.42 -4.28 -7.98
C PRO A 69 1.65 -3.54 -8.51
N GLU A 70 1.73 -3.27 -9.82
CA GLU A 70 2.94 -2.75 -10.45
C GLU A 70 2.64 -1.51 -11.32
N PRO A 71 3.61 -0.58 -11.47
CA PRO A 71 3.45 0.57 -12.37
C PRO A 71 3.09 0.19 -13.82
N ALA A 72 3.67 -0.91 -14.32
CA ALA A 72 3.37 -1.43 -15.66
C ALA A 72 1.93 -1.91 -15.79
N ASP A 73 1.33 -2.45 -14.72
CA ASP A 73 -0.08 -2.84 -14.71
C ASP A 73 -0.99 -1.62 -14.74
N VAL A 74 -0.62 -0.56 -13.98
CA VAL A 74 -1.36 0.71 -14.00
C VAL A 74 -1.31 1.33 -15.39
N GLU A 75 -0.14 1.40 -16.01
CA GLU A 75 0.04 1.95 -17.34
C GLU A 75 -0.76 1.16 -18.38
N ARG A 76 -0.70 -0.18 -18.34
CA ARG A 76 -1.47 -1.05 -19.25
C ARG A 76 -2.97 -0.88 -19.08
N VAL A 77 -3.48 -0.83 -17.85
CA VAL A 77 -4.90 -0.62 -17.57
C VAL A 77 -5.35 0.78 -17.99
N ALA A 78 -4.52 1.79 -17.77
CA ALA A 78 -4.86 3.16 -18.11
C ALA A 78 -4.75 3.44 -19.62
N LEU A 79 -3.62 3.05 -20.26
CA LEU A 79 -3.23 3.49 -21.60
C LEU A 79 -3.11 2.35 -22.64
N GLY A 80 -3.19 1.08 -22.22
CA GLY A 80 -3.08 -0.08 -23.11
C GLY A 80 -4.29 -0.25 -24.00
N ALA A 81 -4.25 -1.26 -24.87
CA ALA A 81 -5.40 -1.67 -25.67
C ALA A 81 -6.56 -2.06 -24.75
N ASP A 82 -7.78 -1.64 -25.08
CA ASP A 82 -8.98 -1.73 -24.24
C ASP A 82 -8.79 -1.10 -22.84
N GLY A 83 -7.84 -0.17 -22.71
CA GLY A 83 -7.55 0.57 -21.48
C GLY A 83 -8.59 1.64 -21.16
N LEU A 84 -8.49 2.22 -19.96
CA LEU A 84 -9.41 3.26 -19.48
C LEU A 84 -9.48 4.46 -20.45
N ILE A 85 -8.34 4.83 -21.06
CA ILE A 85 -8.22 5.99 -21.98
C ILE A 85 -9.10 5.87 -23.23
N GLU A 86 -9.44 4.65 -23.65
CA GLU A 86 -10.30 4.42 -24.81
C GLU A 86 -11.79 4.59 -24.48
N GLY A 87 -12.18 4.44 -23.23
CA GLY A 87 -13.58 4.54 -22.78
C GLY A 87 -13.88 5.76 -21.90
N VAL A 88 -12.84 6.48 -21.45
CA VAL A 88 -13.03 7.60 -20.52
C VAL A 88 -13.81 8.74 -21.18
N ARG A 89 -14.81 9.25 -20.45
CA ARG A 89 -15.65 10.36 -20.91
C ARG A 89 -15.05 11.70 -20.49
N LYS A 90 -15.27 12.72 -21.30
CA LYS A 90 -14.91 14.09 -20.93
C LYS A 90 -15.55 14.47 -19.60
N GLY A 91 -14.76 15.01 -18.68
CA GLY A 91 -15.17 15.39 -17.33
C GLY A 91 -15.17 14.23 -16.30
N ALA A 92 -14.89 12.99 -16.73
CA ALA A 92 -14.66 11.90 -15.79
C ALA A 92 -13.33 12.08 -15.05
N VAL A 93 -13.22 11.48 -13.84
CA VAL A 93 -12.04 11.59 -13.00
C VAL A 93 -11.49 10.20 -12.69
N TYR A 94 -10.19 10.01 -12.85
CA TYR A 94 -9.47 8.79 -12.50
C TYR A 94 -8.53 9.03 -11.31
N PHE A 95 -8.68 8.22 -10.27
CA PHE A 95 -7.79 8.17 -9.10
C PHE A 95 -6.99 6.87 -9.11
N ASP A 96 -5.68 6.94 -9.23
CA ASP A 96 -4.80 5.78 -9.06
C ASP A 96 -4.44 5.61 -7.58
N LEU A 97 -4.99 4.57 -6.94
CA LEU A 97 -4.73 4.23 -5.53
C LEU A 97 -3.45 3.37 -5.37
N SER A 98 -2.79 3.03 -6.46
CA SER A 98 -1.61 2.16 -6.47
C SER A 98 -0.37 2.89 -5.97
N THR A 99 0.60 2.13 -5.47
CA THR A 99 1.96 2.65 -5.30
C THR A 99 2.65 2.62 -6.66
N ASN A 100 2.92 3.78 -7.23
CA ASN A 100 3.33 3.94 -8.61
C ASN A 100 4.68 4.65 -8.75
N ALA A 101 5.23 4.72 -9.97
CA ALA A 101 6.34 5.58 -10.33
C ALA A 101 5.82 6.96 -10.75
N GLN A 102 6.50 8.02 -10.33
CA GLN A 102 6.08 9.40 -10.64
C GLN A 102 6.03 9.67 -12.15
N SER A 103 6.95 9.08 -12.93
CA SER A 103 6.98 9.20 -14.40
C SER A 103 5.75 8.58 -15.06
N VAL A 104 5.31 7.41 -14.59
CA VAL A 104 4.09 6.75 -15.09
C VAL A 104 2.85 7.57 -14.75
N VAL A 105 2.77 8.09 -13.52
CA VAL A 105 1.67 8.97 -13.08
C VAL A 105 1.55 10.20 -13.98
N LYS A 106 2.65 10.89 -14.26
CA LYS A 106 2.67 12.07 -15.13
C LYS A 106 2.24 11.74 -16.57
N LYS A 107 2.76 10.64 -17.12
CA LYS A 107 2.41 10.17 -18.47
C LYS A 107 0.90 9.90 -18.59
N ILE A 108 0.30 9.21 -17.61
CA ILE A 108 -1.14 8.93 -17.61
C ILE A 108 -1.94 10.23 -17.47
N HIS A 109 -1.52 11.12 -16.57
CA HIS A 109 -2.17 12.42 -16.36
C HIS A 109 -2.24 13.24 -17.66
N GLU A 110 -1.13 13.34 -18.39
CA GLU A 110 -1.06 14.05 -19.67
C GLU A 110 -2.04 13.46 -20.70
N ALA A 111 -2.04 12.13 -20.85
CA ALA A 111 -2.91 11.45 -21.78
C ALA A 111 -4.41 11.64 -21.44
N PHE A 112 -4.78 11.61 -20.16
CA PHE A 112 -6.16 11.86 -19.73
C PHE A 112 -6.58 13.30 -19.95
N ALA A 113 -5.69 14.27 -19.73
CA ALA A 113 -5.94 15.68 -20.01
C ALA A 113 -6.26 15.93 -21.48
N GLU A 114 -5.57 15.26 -22.42
CA GLU A 114 -5.86 15.32 -23.86
C GLU A 114 -7.27 14.83 -24.22
N LYS A 115 -7.83 13.92 -23.41
CA LYS A 115 -9.23 13.45 -23.54
C LYS A 115 -10.24 14.36 -22.83
N GLY A 116 -9.79 15.41 -22.14
CA GLY A 116 -10.63 16.27 -21.32
C GLY A 116 -11.15 15.57 -20.05
N ALA A 117 -10.43 14.55 -19.58
CA ALA A 117 -10.63 13.86 -18.31
C ALA A 117 -9.51 14.23 -17.34
N GLU A 118 -9.76 14.05 -16.06
CA GLU A 118 -8.79 14.36 -15.00
C GLU A 118 -8.19 13.07 -14.43
N MET A 119 -6.88 13.07 -14.13
CA MET A 119 -6.22 11.98 -13.43
C MET A 119 -5.48 12.51 -12.22
N LEU A 120 -5.70 11.88 -11.07
CA LEU A 120 -5.08 12.20 -9.78
C LEU A 120 -4.35 10.95 -9.25
N ASP A 121 -3.15 11.16 -8.70
CA ASP A 121 -2.49 10.11 -7.91
C ASP A 121 -3.03 10.13 -6.48
N ALA A 122 -3.45 8.96 -6.00
CA ALA A 122 -4.17 8.84 -4.75
C ALA A 122 -3.74 7.61 -3.91
N PRO A 123 -2.43 7.35 -3.75
CA PRO A 123 -1.96 6.17 -3.03
C PRO A 123 -2.46 6.12 -1.60
N VAL A 124 -2.60 4.88 -1.09
CA VAL A 124 -3.23 4.60 0.20
C VAL A 124 -2.24 4.08 1.25
N SER A 125 -2.54 4.30 2.53
CA SER A 125 -1.81 3.74 3.66
C SER A 125 -2.76 3.33 4.78
N GLY A 126 -2.61 2.10 5.29
CA GLY A 126 -3.45 1.51 6.34
C GLY A 126 -3.48 -0.02 6.29
N GLY A 127 -2.91 -0.60 5.23
CA GLY A 127 -2.88 -2.04 5.01
C GLY A 127 -4.27 -2.67 4.84
N PRO A 128 -4.36 -4.01 4.74
CA PRO A 128 -5.63 -4.71 4.52
C PRO A 128 -6.69 -4.45 5.59
N SER A 129 -6.29 -4.34 6.86
CA SER A 129 -7.20 -4.05 7.97
C SER A 129 -7.76 -2.62 7.89
N GLY A 130 -6.92 -1.65 7.54
CA GLY A 130 -7.33 -0.27 7.31
C GLY A 130 -8.30 -0.17 6.13
N ALA A 131 -8.01 -0.86 5.02
CA ALA A 131 -8.91 -0.90 3.86
C ALA A 131 -10.28 -1.53 4.20
N ALA A 132 -10.31 -2.59 5.02
CA ALA A 132 -11.57 -3.21 5.44
C ALA A 132 -12.38 -2.33 6.41
N SER A 133 -11.72 -1.67 7.35
CA SER A 133 -12.35 -0.86 8.41
C SER A 133 -12.54 0.62 8.02
N ARG A 134 -12.08 1.04 6.84
CA ARG A 134 -12.02 2.44 6.40
C ARG A 134 -11.07 3.32 7.22
N LYS A 135 -10.23 2.75 8.06
CA LYS A 135 -9.22 3.47 8.85
C LYS A 135 -7.91 3.54 8.09
N MET A 136 -7.87 4.34 7.05
CA MET A 136 -6.69 4.50 6.22
C MET A 136 -6.55 5.92 5.69
N ALA A 137 -5.32 6.33 5.40
CA ALA A 137 -5.04 7.56 4.68
C ALA A 137 -5.15 7.33 3.16
N ILE A 138 -5.65 8.34 2.46
CA ILE A 138 -5.49 8.51 1.02
C ILE A 138 -4.82 9.87 0.82
N TRP A 139 -3.63 9.90 0.26
CA TRP A 139 -2.98 11.15 -0.12
C TRP A 139 -3.31 11.44 -1.58
N VAL A 140 -3.76 12.65 -1.89
CA VAL A 140 -4.22 12.99 -3.24
C VAL A 140 -3.38 14.12 -3.81
N GLY A 141 -2.80 13.86 -4.99
CA GLY A 141 -2.10 14.84 -5.81
C GLY A 141 -2.81 15.04 -7.16
N GLY A 142 -2.84 16.27 -7.65
CA GLY A 142 -3.48 16.61 -8.93
C GLY A 142 -4.31 17.86 -8.85
N ASP A 143 -5.41 17.93 -9.62
CA ASP A 143 -6.31 19.06 -9.60
C ASP A 143 -7.09 19.14 -8.28
N ARG A 144 -6.99 20.30 -7.62
CA ARG A 144 -7.65 20.53 -6.32
C ARG A 144 -9.17 20.53 -6.44
N ALA A 145 -9.73 21.08 -7.51
CA ALA A 145 -11.17 21.16 -7.68
C ALA A 145 -11.75 19.76 -7.95
N ALA A 146 -11.03 18.89 -8.68
CA ALA A 146 -11.41 17.49 -8.87
C ALA A 146 -11.43 16.73 -7.53
N TYR A 147 -10.39 16.91 -6.70
CA TYR A 147 -10.39 16.34 -5.36
C TYR A 147 -11.59 16.78 -4.52
N ASP A 148 -11.85 18.09 -4.46
CA ASP A 148 -12.94 18.65 -3.66
C ASP A 148 -14.31 18.15 -4.12
N ARG A 149 -14.54 18.01 -5.45
CA ARG A 149 -15.78 17.47 -6.04
C ARG A 149 -16.04 16.02 -5.64
N HIS A 150 -14.98 15.20 -5.51
CA HIS A 150 -15.11 13.76 -5.29
C HIS A 150 -14.68 13.31 -3.90
N LYS A 151 -14.46 14.26 -2.98
CA LYS A 151 -14.04 13.95 -1.59
C LYS A 151 -15.00 12.99 -0.89
N THR A 152 -16.31 13.12 -1.10
CA THR A 152 -17.31 12.23 -0.49
C THR A 152 -17.17 10.78 -0.93
N VAL A 153 -16.73 10.53 -2.17
CA VAL A 153 -16.43 9.18 -2.67
C VAL A 153 -15.18 8.62 -1.99
N LEU A 154 -14.15 9.45 -1.82
CA LEU A 154 -12.93 9.08 -1.09
C LEU A 154 -13.23 8.80 0.40
N ASP A 155 -14.07 9.62 1.05
CA ASP A 155 -14.51 9.43 2.44
C ASP A 155 -15.29 8.11 2.64
N ALA A 156 -15.92 7.58 1.60
CA ALA A 156 -16.56 6.27 1.66
C ALA A 156 -15.54 5.11 1.82
N MET A 157 -14.31 5.30 1.38
CA MET A 157 -13.25 4.27 1.43
C MET A 157 -12.27 4.47 2.59
N ALA A 158 -12.11 5.70 3.09
CA ALA A 158 -11.07 6.06 4.06
C ALA A 158 -11.58 7.11 5.07
N ASP A 159 -10.91 7.19 6.21
CA ASP A 159 -11.20 8.21 7.24
C ASP A 159 -10.30 9.47 7.12
N ARG A 160 -9.25 9.41 6.31
CA ARG A 160 -8.27 10.50 6.18
C ARG A 160 -7.85 10.75 4.73
N PRO A 161 -8.78 11.04 3.79
CA PRO A 161 -8.38 11.53 2.48
C PRO A 161 -7.87 12.98 2.61
N ALA A 162 -6.67 13.23 2.05
CA ALA A 162 -6.04 14.54 2.16
C ALA A 162 -5.42 14.94 0.81
N TYR A 163 -5.77 16.13 0.34
CA TYR A 163 -5.08 16.77 -0.77
C TYR A 163 -3.71 17.30 -0.29
N ILE A 164 -2.65 16.95 -1.00
CA ILE A 164 -1.29 17.31 -0.60
C ILE A 164 -0.48 18.06 -1.66
N GLY A 165 -1.03 18.29 -2.85
CA GLY A 165 -0.36 19.10 -3.86
C GLY A 165 -0.64 18.72 -5.31
N PRO A 166 0.16 19.22 -6.27
CA PRO A 166 0.04 18.88 -7.68
C PRO A 166 0.23 17.39 -7.97
N ILE A 167 -0.08 16.99 -9.22
CA ILE A 167 0.08 15.60 -9.70
C ILE A 167 1.47 15.03 -9.39
N GLY A 168 1.54 13.81 -8.90
CA GLY A 168 2.75 13.10 -8.51
C GLY A 168 3.26 13.38 -7.09
N THR A 169 2.71 14.37 -6.38
CA THR A 169 3.11 14.64 -4.98
C THR A 169 2.65 13.56 -4.02
N ALA A 170 1.48 12.99 -4.24
CA ALA A 170 0.97 11.89 -3.40
C ALA A 170 1.81 10.62 -3.60
N THR A 171 2.20 10.32 -4.83
CA THR A 171 3.14 9.24 -5.14
C THR A 171 4.46 9.42 -4.40
N VAL A 172 5.04 10.62 -4.42
CA VAL A 172 6.27 10.92 -3.67
C VAL A 172 6.08 10.74 -2.17
N ALA A 173 4.99 11.26 -1.60
CA ALA A 173 4.69 11.09 -0.17
C ALA A 173 4.54 9.61 0.21
N LYS A 174 3.88 8.81 -0.64
CA LYS A 174 3.75 7.36 -0.44
C LYS A 174 5.10 6.65 -0.46
N LEU A 175 5.98 6.99 -1.42
CA LEU A 175 7.32 6.41 -1.51
C LEU A 175 8.18 6.79 -0.29
N VAL A 176 8.12 8.04 0.15
CA VAL A 176 8.83 8.51 1.37
C VAL A 176 8.32 7.75 2.60
N HIS A 177 6.99 7.64 2.77
CA HIS A 177 6.38 6.91 3.87
C HIS A 177 6.83 5.45 3.93
N ASN A 178 6.71 4.72 2.82
CA ASN A 178 7.08 3.31 2.75
C ASN A 178 8.59 3.12 2.97
N MET A 179 9.42 3.95 2.32
CA MET A 179 10.87 3.89 2.41
C MET A 179 11.35 4.08 3.85
N SER A 180 10.84 5.10 4.54
CA SER A 180 11.19 5.35 5.94
C SER A 180 10.86 4.15 6.84
N GLY A 181 9.68 3.55 6.65
CA GLY A 181 9.27 2.36 7.40
C GLY A 181 10.21 1.17 7.20
N TYR A 182 10.59 0.90 5.96
CA TYR A 182 11.47 -0.24 5.66
C TYR A 182 12.93 0.00 6.06
N ALA A 183 13.43 1.22 5.93
CA ALA A 183 14.76 1.56 6.44
C ALA A 183 14.85 1.35 7.97
N ILE A 184 13.80 1.77 8.69
CA ILE A 184 13.70 1.53 10.14
C ILE A 184 13.60 0.03 10.43
N THR A 185 12.83 -0.74 9.66
CA THR A 185 12.72 -2.20 9.84
C THR A 185 14.08 -2.89 9.71
N CYS A 186 14.89 -2.51 8.72
CA CYS A 186 16.24 -3.06 8.57
C CYS A 186 17.15 -2.69 9.76
N ALA A 187 17.09 -1.43 10.21
CA ALA A 187 17.86 -1.01 11.38
C ALA A 187 17.43 -1.75 12.67
N LEU A 188 16.12 -2.00 12.82
CA LEU A 188 15.61 -2.79 13.94
C LEU A 188 16.08 -4.25 13.89
N ALA A 189 16.18 -4.85 12.70
CA ALA A 189 16.72 -6.20 12.55
C ALA A 189 18.13 -6.30 13.12
N GLU A 190 19.02 -5.38 12.74
CA GLU A 190 20.40 -5.34 13.23
C GLU A 190 20.45 -5.17 14.75
N THR A 191 19.76 -4.17 15.28
CA THR A 191 19.87 -3.82 16.70
C THR A 191 19.23 -4.85 17.62
N PHE A 192 18.07 -5.41 17.25
CA PHE A 192 17.43 -6.47 18.04
C PHE A 192 18.21 -7.77 18.01
N THR A 193 18.73 -8.15 16.84
CA THR A 193 19.57 -9.33 16.73
C THR A 193 20.86 -9.20 17.57
N MET A 194 21.47 -8.01 17.60
CA MET A 194 22.62 -7.72 18.47
C MET A 194 22.24 -7.89 19.94
N GLY A 195 21.12 -7.35 20.39
CA GLY A 195 20.66 -7.47 21.78
C GLY A 195 20.41 -8.91 22.22
N VAL A 196 19.76 -9.71 21.37
CA VAL A 196 19.55 -11.15 21.63
C VAL A 196 20.87 -11.90 21.63
N LYS A 197 21.77 -11.59 20.71
CA LYS A 197 23.12 -12.19 20.67
C LYS A 197 23.97 -11.83 21.91
N ALA A 198 23.73 -10.66 22.49
CA ALA A 198 24.35 -10.26 23.79
C ALA A 198 23.73 -10.98 25.01
N GLY A 199 22.79 -11.89 24.79
CA GLY A 199 22.19 -12.73 25.83
C GLY A 199 20.89 -12.20 26.41
N MET A 200 20.31 -11.15 25.86
CA MET A 200 18.99 -10.66 26.30
C MET A 200 17.85 -11.56 25.81
N ASP A 201 16.87 -11.79 26.68
CA ASP A 201 15.60 -12.38 26.25
C ASP A 201 14.91 -11.42 25.27
N PRO A 202 14.39 -11.90 24.11
CA PRO A 202 13.84 -11.01 23.07
C PRO A 202 12.61 -10.22 23.52
N VAL A 203 11.79 -10.75 24.43
CA VAL A 203 10.62 -10.03 24.95
C VAL A 203 11.06 -8.96 25.94
N ALA A 204 11.98 -9.29 26.86
CA ALA A 204 12.55 -8.31 27.80
C ALA A 204 13.29 -7.18 27.07
N LEU A 205 14.02 -7.50 25.98
CA LEU A 205 14.65 -6.48 25.13
C LEU A 205 13.59 -5.55 24.50
N TRP A 206 12.52 -6.12 23.93
CA TRP A 206 11.44 -5.33 23.33
C TRP A 206 10.77 -4.42 24.38
N GLU A 207 10.42 -4.96 25.55
CA GLU A 207 9.80 -4.18 26.65
C GLU A 207 10.71 -3.03 27.10
N ALA A 208 12.00 -3.30 27.30
CA ALA A 208 12.96 -2.29 27.72
C ALA A 208 13.12 -1.17 26.71
N VAL A 209 13.31 -1.51 25.43
CA VAL A 209 13.48 -0.53 24.35
C VAL A 209 12.21 0.29 24.13
N ARG A 210 11.04 -0.35 24.22
CA ARG A 210 9.75 0.30 24.05
C ARG A 210 9.45 1.35 25.13
N GLN A 211 9.99 1.22 26.33
CA GLN A 211 9.85 2.22 27.40
C GLN A 211 10.64 3.53 27.12
N GLY A 212 11.68 3.44 26.31
CA GLY A 212 12.50 4.60 25.96
C GLY A 212 11.81 5.52 24.95
N VAL A 213 12.40 6.70 24.73
CA VAL A 213 11.89 7.71 23.79
C VAL A 213 11.72 7.14 22.38
N GLY A 214 12.68 6.36 21.89
CA GLY A 214 12.61 5.72 20.57
C GLY A 214 11.51 4.66 20.47
N GLY A 215 11.29 3.92 21.56
CA GLY A 215 10.33 2.82 21.60
C GLY A 215 8.88 3.23 21.80
N ARG A 216 8.64 4.41 22.34
CA ARG A 216 7.27 4.98 22.45
C ARG A 216 6.67 5.36 21.10
N ARG A 217 7.42 5.24 20.02
CA ARG A 217 6.94 5.40 18.67
C ARG A 217 6.34 4.06 18.21
N LEU A 218 5.21 4.11 17.50
CA LEU A 218 4.46 2.93 16.99
C LEU A 218 5.28 1.95 16.13
N THR A 219 6.47 2.36 15.70
CA THR A 219 7.40 1.54 14.88
C THR A 219 7.73 0.20 15.52
N PHE A 220 7.86 0.15 16.85
CA PHE A 220 8.19 -1.10 17.57
C PHE A 220 6.98 -2.04 17.73
N ASP A 221 5.76 -1.52 17.66
CA ASP A 221 4.55 -2.34 17.79
C ASP A 221 4.44 -3.34 16.64
N GLY A 222 4.95 -2.98 15.45
CA GLY A 222 4.99 -3.88 14.31
C GLY A 222 5.88 -5.12 14.46
N LEU A 223 6.73 -5.18 15.48
CA LEU A 223 7.55 -6.38 15.76
C LEU A 223 6.75 -7.49 16.42
N LEU A 224 5.63 -7.17 17.08
CA LEU A 224 4.81 -8.12 17.81
C LEU A 224 4.14 -9.17 16.93
N ASP A 225 3.81 -8.80 15.68
CA ASP A 225 3.00 -9.65 14.82
C ASP A 225 3.78 -10.78 14.17
N GLN A 226 5.00 -10.52 13.70
CA GLN A 226 5.80 -11.48 12.92
C GLN A 226 7.18 -11.73 13.49
N PHE A 227 7.91 -10.66 13.86
CA PHE A 227 9.32 -10.76 14.22
C PHE A 227 9.53 -11.50 15.55
N LEU A 228 8.87 -11.05 16.63
CA LEU A 228 9.01 -11.69 17.93
C LEU A 228 8.47 -13.14 17.96
N PRO A 229 7.30 -13.44 17.34
CA PRO A 229 6.84 -14.83 17.26
C PRO A 229 7.61 -15.70 16.26
N GLY A 230 8.43 -15.11 15.41
CA GLY A 230 9.13 -15.80 14.31
C GLY A 230 8.19 -16.37 13.24
N LYS A 231 7.02 -15.77 13.05
CA LYS A 231 5.97 -16.21 12.12
C LYS A 231 5.76 -15.18 11.00
N TYR A 232 6.14 -15.56 9.79
CA TYR A 232 6.09 -14.67 8.63
C TYR A 232 5.06 -15.12 7.57
N ASP A 233 4.26 -16.12 7.88
CA ASP A 233 3.22 -16.69 7.02
C ASP A 233 1.92 -16.90 7.82
N PRO A 234 0.73 -16.52 7.25
CA PRO A 234 0.57 -15.79 6.00
C PRO A 234 1.04 -14.33 6.12
N PRO A 235 1.44 -13.66 5.01
CA PRO A 235 1.90 -12.29 5.05
C PRO A 235 0.76 -11.30 5.31
N ASN A 236 1.02 -10.26 6.10
CA ASN A 236 0.19 -9.05 6.11
C ASN A 236 0.47 -8.21 4.87
N PHE A 237 1.75 -8.15 4.47
CA PHE A 237 2.21 -7.51 3.25
C PHE A 237 3.40 -8.27 2.68
N ALA A 238 3.25 -8.84 1.47
CA ALA A 238 4.26 -9.72 0.89
C ALA A 238 5.58 -8.99 0.63
N LEU A 239 6.70 -9.66 0.92
CA LEU A 239 8.06 -9.11 0.77
C LEU A 239 8.34 -8.62 -0.65
N LYS A 240 7.89 -9.34 -1.69
CA LYS A 240 8.04 -8.89 -3.08
C LYS A 240 7.42 -7.51 -3.34
N LEU A 241 6.26 -7.22 -2.76
CA LEU A 241 5.58 -5.93 -2.92
C LEU A 241 6.31 -4.83 -2.16
N ALA A 242 6.77 -5.12 -0.95
CA ALA A 242 7.61 -4.20 -0.19
C ALA A 242 8.93 -3.88 -0.92
N THR A 243 9.58 -4.90 -1.48
CA THR A 243 10.81 -4.74 -2.28
C THR A 243 10.59 -3.87 -3.51
N LYS A 244 9.43 -4.01 -4.19
CA LYS A 244 9.04 -3.14 -5.29
C LYS A 244 8.92 -1.67 -4.82
N ASP A 245 8.24 -1.42 -3.71
CA ASP A 245 8.05 -0.07 -3.18
C ASP A 245 9.39 0.62 -2.86
N VAL A 246 10.31 -0.12 -2.21
CA VAL A 246 11.66 0.36 -1.90
C VAL A 246 12.46 0.62 -3.18
N LYS A 247 12.35 -0.26 -4.18
CA LYS A 247 12.96 -0.06 -5.50
C LYS A 247 12.53 1.26 -6.13
N LEU A 248 11.23 1.52 -6.20
CA LEU A 248 10.69 2.75 -6.78
C LEU A 248 11.21 4.00 -6.04
N ALA A 249 11.28 3.95 -4.71
CA ALA A 249 11.81 5.06 -3.92
C ALA A 249 13.31 5.31 -4.17
N THR A 250 14.11 4.26 -4.30
CA THR A 250 15.56 4.40 -4.58
C THR A 250 15.82 4.85 -6.01
N GLU A 251 14.98 4.47 -6.98
CA GLU A 251 15.03 4.95 -8.35
C GLU A 251 14.73 6.45 -8.43
N LEU A 252 13.64 6.88 -7.78
CA LEU A 252 13.30 8.31 -7.69
C LEU A 252 14.41 9.12 -7.02
N GLY A 253 14.98 8.60 -5.91
CA GLY A 253 16.11 9.27 -5.25
C GLY A 253 17.31 9.45 -6.17
N ARG A 254 17.62 8.46 -7.00
CA ARG A 254 18.70 8.54 -8.00
C ARG A 254 18.39 9.59 -9.07
N GLU A 255 17.17 9.62 -9.59
CA GLU A 255 16.72 10.61 -10.57
C GLU A 255 16.85 12.05 -10.03
N LEU A 256 16.58 12.23 -8.74
CA LEU A 256 16.66 13.52 -8.06
C LEU A 256 18.08 13.86 -7.55
N GLY A 257 19.08 13.00 -7.76
CA GLY A 257 20.45 13.21 -7.27
C GLY A 257 20.58 13.13 -5.75
N VAL A 258 19.65 12.48 -5.06
CA VAL A 258 19.70 12.28 -3.60
C VAL A 258 20.47 11.01 -3.26
N PRO A 259 21.56 11.06 -2.45
CA PRO A 259 22.29 9.87 -2.04
C PRO A 259 21.51 9.07 -0.99
N MET A 260 20.88 7.96 -1.41
CA MET A 260 20.03 7.10 -0.58
C MET A 260 20.81 5.91 -0.02
N ARG A 261 21.77 6.11 0.89
CA ARG A 261 22.70 5.04 1.34
C ARG A 261 21.99 3.92 2.10
N ILE A 262 21.34 4.21 3.21
CA ILE A 262 20.61 3.22 4.04
C ILE A 262 19.48 2.59 3.23
N CYS A 263 18.79 3.38 2.45
CA CYS A 263 17.68 2.91 1.64
C CYS A 263 18.12 1.95 0.51
N ASN A 264 19.28 2.20 -0.11
CA ASN A 264 19.85 1.26 -1.07
C ASN A 264 20.32 -0.03 -0.38
N LEU A 265 20.85 0.07 0.85
CA LEU A 265 21.18 -1.10 1.65
C LEU A 265 19.92 -1.90 2.01
N ALA A 266 18.87 -1.23 2.47
CA ALA A 266 17.57 -1.86 2.74
C ALA A 266 17.02 -2.57 1.49
N TYR A 267 17.13 -1.95 0.32
CA TYR A 267 16.73 -2.57 -0.95
C TYR A 267 17.57 -3.82 -1.27
N ALA A 268 18.89 -3.76 -1.05
CA ALA A 268 19.79 -4.91 -1.26
C ALA A 268 19.42 -6.08 -0.33
N GLU A 269 19.16 -5.81 0.95
CA GLU A 269 18.70 -6.79 1.93
C GLU A 269 17.38 -7.43 1.51
N MET A 270 16.40 -6.63 1.12
CA MET A 270 15.10 -7.14 0.69
C MET A 270 15.21 -7.98 -0.59
N ARG A 271 16.06 -7.59 -1.52
CA ARG A 271 16.35 -8.38 -2.71
C ARG A 271 17.03 -9.71 -2.39
N GLU A 272 17.98 -9.72 -1.47
CA GLU A 272 18.61 -10.97 -1.00
C GLU A 272 17.54 -11.91 -0.41
N ALA A 273 16.67 -11.40 0.44
CA ALA A 273 15.58 -12.19 1.02
C ALA A 273 14.63 -12.76 -0.06
N CYS A 274 14.28 -11.96 -1.08
CA CYS A 274 13.51 -12.46 -2.22
C CYS A 274 14.25 -13.56 -2.98
N ASN A 275 15.56 -13.40 -3.24
CA ASN A 275 16.38 -14.38 -3.95
C ASN A 275 16.53 -15.71 -3.18
N ARG A 276 16.28 -15.72 -1.86
CA ARG A 276 16.19 -16.93 -1.02
C ARG A 276 14.83 -17.62 -1.10
N GLY A 277 13.91 -17.15 -1.94
CA GLY A 277 12.57 -17.70 -2.10
C GLY A 277 11.57 -17.19 -1.05
N TRP A 278 11.87 -16.07 -0.34
CA TRP A 278 10.99 -15.53 0.69
C TRP A 278 10.04 -14.45 0.18
N GLU A 279 9.97 -14.22 -1.11
CA GLU A 279 9.17 -13.17 -1.75
C GLU A 279 7.67 -13.21 -1.41
N GLY A 280 7.13 -14.40 -1.15
CA GLY A 280 5.74 -14.61 -0.74
C GLY A 280 5.47 -14.44 0.75
N ARG A 281 6.51 -14.40 1.61
CA ARG A 281 6.39 -14.23 3.05
C ARG A 281 6.12 -12.77 3.43
N ASP A 282 5.82 -12.50 4.69
CA ASP A 282 5.66 -11.13 5.19
C ASP A 282 6.93 -10.29 4.95
N SER A 283 6.77 -9.01 4.69
CA SER A 283 7.88 -8.08 4.40
C SER A 283 8.94 -8.06 5.51
N ARG A 284 8.58 -8.36 6.75
CA ARG A 284 9.50 -8.48 7.88
C ARG A 284 10.36 -9.74 7.83
N ALA A 285 10.10 -10.68 6.90
CA ALA A 285 11.00 -11.82 6.67
C ALA A 285 12.41 -11.39 6.29
N VAL A 286 12.63 -10.18 5.76
CA VAL A 286 13.97 -9.60 5.57
C VAL A 286 14.82 -9.65 6.84
N MET A 287 14.21 -9.54 8.02
CA MET A 287 14.89 -9.56 9.31
C MET A 287 15.51 -10.94 9.66
N LEU A 288 15.08 -12.00 8.96
CA LEU A 288 15.69 -13.34 9.10
C LEU A 288 17.12 -13.36 8.57
N LEU A 289 17.46 -12.52 7.61
CA LEU A 289 18.84 -12.45 7.08
C LEU A 289 19.84 -12.16 8.21
N GLU A 290 19.52 -11.20 9.05
CA GLU A 290 20.42 -10.81 10.13
C GLU A 290 20.44 -11.87 11.23
N GLN A 291 19.31 -12.54 11.50
CA GLN A 291 19.28 -13.68 12.43
C GLN A 291 20.18 -14.81 11.94
N GLU A 292 20.11 -15.15 10.65
CA GLU A 292 20.99 -16.19 10.06
C GLU A 292 22.46 -15.78 10.10
N ARG A 293 22.79 -14.55 9.69
CA ARG A 293 24.18 -14.03 9.73
C ARG A 293 24.75 -14.02 11.13
N ALA A 294 23.92 -13.70 12.12
CA ALA A 294 24.32 -13.65 13.52
C ALA A 294 24.26 -15.02 14.22
N GLY A 295 23.70 -16.05 13.59
CA GLY A 295 23.52 -17.38 14.18
C GLY A 295 22.56 -17.41 15.36
N VAL A 296 21.51 -16.56 15.33
CA VAL A 296 20.46 -16.52 16.33
C VAL A 296 19.10 -16.82 15.71
N LYS A 297 18.20 -17.35 16.52
CA LYS A 297 16.79 -17.54 16.15
C LYS A 297 15.92 -16.77 17.12
N ILE A 298 15.12 -15.81 16.60
CA ILE A 298 14.15 -15.06 17.37
C ILE A 298 12.79 -15.71 17.15
N ALA A 299 12.27 -16.38 18.20
CA ALA A 299 10.97 -17.00 18.23
C ALA A 299 10.51 -17.03 19.70
N ALA A 300 9.93 -15.93 20.16
CA ALA A 300 9.43 -15.81 21.52
C ALA A 300 8.13 -16.60 21.69
N ASP A 301 7.88 -17.06 22.93
CA ASP A 301 6.65 -17.74 23.30
C ASP A 301 5.42 -16.86 23.00
N PRO A 302 4.40 -17.35 22.27
CA PRO A 302 3.25 -16.56 21.86
C PRO A 302 2.47 -15.93 23.01
N GLU A 303 2.35 -16.62 24.17
CA GLU A 303 1.64 -16.07 25.33
C GLU A 303 2.42 -14.92 25.96
N ARG A 304 3.75 -15.00 26.03
CA ARG A 304 4.60 -13.90 26.49
C ARG A 304 4.49 -12.68 25.56
N VAL A 305 4.47 -12.89 24.24
CA VAL A 305 4.28 -11.82 23.26
C VAL A 305 2.93 -11.15 23.44
N LYS A 306 1.86 -11.93 23.61
CA LYS A 306 0.51 -11.43 23.84
C LYS A 306 0.42 -10.59 25.13
N GLN A 307 0.96 -11.08 26.24
CA GLN A 307 1.00 -10.35 27.51
C GLN A 307 1.80 -9.04 27.40
N ALA A 308 2.92 -9.05 26.66
CA ALA A 308 3.70 -7.86 26.42
C ALA A 308 2.92 -6.82 25.58
N ALA A 309 2.17 -7.27 24.57
CA ALA A 309 1.31 -6.42 23.76
C ALA A 309 0.16 -5.78 24.58
N GLU A 310 -0.46 -6.55 25.49
CA GLU A 310 -1.52 -6.05 26.37
C GLU A 310 -1.00 -4.99 27.34
N ARG A 311 0.14 -5.25 27.99
CA ARG A 311 0.81 -4.24 28.84
C ARG A 311 1.17 -2.97 28.10
N ALA A 312 1.56 -3.10 26.83
CA ALA A 312 1.90 -1.96 25.98
C ALA A 312 0.71 -1.05 25.62
N LYS A 313 -0.51 -1.61 25.59
CA LYS A 313 -1.75 -0.84 25.31
C LYS A 313 -2.29 -0.11 26.54
N SER A 314 -1.98 -0.60 27.73
CA SER A 314 -2.47 -0.04 29.00
C SER A 314 -1.59 1.07 29.58
N GLY A 315 -0.45 1.38 29.00
CA GLY A 315 0.46 2.44 29.36
C GLY A 315 0.69 3.44 28.23
#